data_22c8787612bcf10e3eeb6b7120f6ed6f
#
_entry.id   22c8787612bcf10e3eeb6b7120f6ed6f
#
_cell.length_a   1.000
_cell.length_b   1.000
_cell.length_c   1.000
_cell.angle_alpha   90.00
_cell.angle_beta   90.00
_cell.angle_gamma   90.00
#
_symmetry.space_group_name_H-M   'P 1'
#
loop_
_entity.id
_entity.type
_entity.pdbx_description
1 polymer ?
#
loop_
_entity_poly.entity_id
_entity_poly.type
_entity_poly.pdbx_seq_one_letter_code
_entity_poly.pdbx_strand_id
1 'polypeptide(L)'
;MTTHTFDIVVLGGGSGGYAAALRASELGKSVALIEKDKVGGTCLHRGCIPTKALLHAAEVAEHVRDAASVGVTASLEGIDPVGVRTYREGIVAKKFKGLEGLVKARGITTVTGLGRLNPDRSISVGDDIYVGADVVLATGSYSRSLPGLEIGGRILTSEQALALDVVPDRVLILGGGVIGVEFASVWRSFGSEVTIIEALPHLVPNEDIALSKGLERAFRRRGIQYSLGTRFQTATQDDSSVTVTLEDGKEFTADYLLVAVGRGPATADLGFEEAGVTLDRGFVIVDEDLRTGVPGLWAVGDIVPGLQLAHRGFQQGIAVAERIAGLSPVNVPDLQIPKVTYSSPEVASVGVTEEAAAAEHGADAIVAYEYNLAGNGKSEIIGTGGLVKVVRLKDGPVIGVHLLGDRVGELITEGQLAVAWEAHPEDIAPLIHAHPTQSEALGEAFLALAGKPLHAL
;
A
#
# COMPACT_ATOMS: atom_id res chain seq x y z
N MET A 1 9.86 24.82 30.43
CA MET A 1 10.73 24.38 29.31
C MET A 1 11.76 23.41 29.91
N THR A 2 11.63 22.14 29.60
CA THR A 2 12.55 21.09 30.06
C THR A 2 13.29 20.52 28.87
N THR A 3 14.59 20.29 29.00
CA THR A 3 15.38 19.65 27.93
C THR A 3 15.63 18.19 28.29
N HIS A 4 15.29 17.31 27.36
CA HIS A 4 15.49 15.87 27.45
C HIS A 4 16.53 15.44 26.39
N THR A 5 17.48 14.58 26.77
CA THR A 5 18.57 14.16 25.87
C THR A 5 18.51 12.65 25.65
N PHE A 6 18.70 12.23 24.40
CA PHE A 6 18.68 10.84 23.96
C PHE A 6 19.77 10.61 22.90
N ASP A 7 20.11 9.36 22.64
CA ASP A 7 20.96 9.03 21.49
C ASP A 7 20.20 9.33 20.19
N ILE A 8 18.90 8.95 20.14
CA ILE A 8 18.05 9.13 18.95
C ILE A 8 16.71 9.73 19.34
N VAL A 9 16.30 10.76 18.61
CA VAL A 9 14.94 11.29 18.65
C VAL A 9 14.25 10.98 17.34
N VAL A 10 13.09 10.30 17.39
CA VAL A 10 12.28 9.95 16.22
C VAL A 10 11.04 10.83 16.19
N LEU A 11 10.85 11.58 15.11
CA LEU A 11 9.68 12.42 14.89
C LEU A 11 8.68 11.73 13.96
N GLY A 12 7.60 11.23 14.54
CA GLY A 12 6.56 10.44 13.89
C GLY A 12 6.62 8.95 14.25
N GLY A 13 5.51 8.44 14.81
CA GLY A 13 5.38 7.06 15.29
C GLY A 13 4.74 6.10 14.29
N GLY A 14 4.74 6.43 12.98
CA GLY A 14 4.28 5.54 11.90
C GLY A 14 5.24 4.39 11.64
N SER A 15 5.01 3.63 10.55
CA SER A 15 5.73 2.40 10.19
C SER A 15 7.26 2.57 10.24
N GLY A 16 7.79 3.61 9.59
CA GLY A 16 9.24 3.87 9.60
C GLY A 16 9.76 4.31 10.96
N GLY A 17 9.00 5.18 11.64
CA GLY A 17 9.43 5.74 12.91
C GLY A 17 9.48 4.72 14.05
N TYR A 18 8.42 3.94 14.25
CA TYR A 18 8.46 2.94 15.32
C TYR A 18 9.42 1.78 15.00
N ALA A 19 9.63 1.43 13.72
CA ALA A 19 10.62 0.45 13.34
C ALA A 19 12.05 0.93 13.67
N ALA A 20 12.36 2.20 13.35
CA ALA A 20 13.62 2.81 13.73
C ALA A 20 13.81 2.82 15.27
N ALA A 21 12.78 3.22 16.01
CA ALA A 21 12.83 3.29 17.47
C ALA A 21 13.06 1.91 18.12
N LEU A 22 12.30 0.88 17.65
CA LEU A 22 12.45 -0.49 18.16
C LEU A 22 13.83 -1.05 17.87
N ARG A 23 14.33 -0.89 16.64
CA ARG A 23 15.64 -1.42 16.26
C ARG A 23 16.78 -0.68 16.97
N ALA A 24 16.68 0.64 17.08
CA ALA A 24 17.66 1.45 17.81
C ALA A 24 17.77 1.04 19.29
N SER A 25 16.61 0.87 19.96
CA SER A 25 16.59 0.39 21.35
C SER A 25 17.21 -1.02 21.49
N GLU A 26 16.94 -1.92 20.55
CA GLU A 26 17.56 -3.27 20.53
C GLU A 26 19.07 -3.20 20.40
N LEU A 27 19.60 -2.18 19.70
CA LEU A 27 21.03 -1.90 19.55
C LEU A 27 21.63 -1.08 20.73
N GLY A 28 20.87 -0.94 21.83
CA GLY A 28 21.32 -0.31 23.07
C GLY A 28 21.28 1.22 23.08
N LYS A 29 20.57 1.85 22.13
CA LYS A 29 20.41 3.31 22.09
C LYS A 29 19.24 3.75 22.97
N SER A 30 19.39 4.89 23.65
CA SER A 30 18.29 5.60 24.29
C SER A 30 17.45 6.32 23.22
N VAL A 31 16.12 6.13 23.24
CA VAL A 31 15.23 6.62 22.18
C VAL A 31 14.05 7.38 22.74
N ALA A 32 13.79 8.58 22.18
CA ALA A 32 12.50 9.26 22.30
C ALA A 32 11.73 9.12 20.98
N LEU A 33 10.48 8.65 21.08
CA LEU A 33 9.53 8.53 19.97
C LEU A 33 8.42 9.55 20.14
N ILE A 34 8.41 10.58 19.30
CA ILE A 34 7.44 11.69 19.35
C ILE A 34 6.33 11.41 18.34
N GLU A 35 5.10 11.31 18.80
CA GLU A 35 3.92 11.07 17.96
C GLU A 35 2.76 11.99 18.36
N LYS A 36 2.15 12.64 17.39
CA LYS A 36 1.05 13.60 17.64
C LYS A 36 -0.27 12.96 18.01
N ASP A 37 -0.46 11.68 17.68
CA ASP A 37 -1.71 10.95 17.93
C ASP A 37 -1.38 9.58 18.57
N LYS A 38 -1.27 8.53 17.78
CA LYS A 38 -1.05 7.16 18.27
C LYS A 38 0.10 6.49 17.51
N VAL A 39 0.98 5.81 18.24
CA VAL A 39 2.02 4.97 17.63
C VAL A 39 1.39 3.91 16.74
N GLY A 40 1.97 3.65 15.58
CA GLY A 40 1.42 2.81 14.51
C GLY A 40 1.01 3.61 13.27
N GLY A 41 0.70 4.90 13.45
CA GLY A 41 0.45 5.86 12.37
C GLY A 41 -0.71 5.47 11.46
N THR A 42 -0.68 5.96 10.23
CA THR A 42 -1.75 5.76 9.23
C THR A 42 -2.03 4.28 8.98
N CYS A 43 -1.01 3.46 8.76
CA CYS A 43 -1.18 2.05 8.40
C CYS A 43 -2.00 1.27 9.45
N LEU A 44 -1.67 1.42 10.73
CA LEU A 44 -2.37 0.70 11.81
C LEU A 44 -3.76 1.24 12.08
N HIS A 45 -3.94 2.58 12.07
CA HIS A 45 -5.16 3.19 12.59
C HIS A 45 -6.17 3.61 11.52
N ARG A 46 -5.70 4.00 10.31
CA ARG A 46 -6.51 4.70 9.29
C ARG A 46 -6.24 4.24 7.85
N GLY A 47 -5.46 3.17 7.66
CA GLY A 47 -5.03 2.69 6.33
C GLY A 47 -5.08 1.18 6.22
N CYS A 48 -3.91 0.54 6.18
CA CYS A 48 -3.75 -0.87 5.83
C CYS A 48 -4.61 -1.80 6.68
N ILE A 49 -4.44 -1.77 8.00
CA ILE A 49 -5.10 -2.74 8.90
C ILE A 49 -6.62 -2.59 8.88
N PRO A 50 -7.21 -1.39 9.09
CA PRO A 50 -8.66 -1.26 9.04
C PRO A 50 -9.26 -1.55 7.65
N THR A 51 -8.56 -1.21 6.55
CA THR A 51 -9.04 -1.51 5.20
C THR A 51 -9.01 -3.02 4.92
N LYS A 52 -7.97 -3.73 5.33
CA LYS A 52 -7.88 -5.19 5.14
C LYS A 52 -8.89 -5.94 6.02
N ALA A 53 -9.18 -5.45 7.22
CA ALA A 53 -10.28 -5.98 8.03
C ALA A 53 -11.65 -5.77 7.32
N LEU A 54 -11.85 -4.61 6.68
CA LEU A 54 -13.06 -4.32 5.92
C LEU A 54 -13.17 -5.20 4.67
N LEU A 55 -12.08 -5.41 3.94
CA LEU A 55 -12.02 -6.32 2.79
C LEU A 55 -12.32 -7.76 3.19
N HIS A 56 -11.83 -8.21 4.35
CA HIS A 56 -12.16 -9.55 4.85
C HIS A 56 -13.65 -9.70 5.19
N ALA A 57 -14.28 -8.68 5.78
CA ALA A 57 -15.73 -8.71 5.99
C ALA A 57 -16.50 -8.77 4.65
N ALA A 58 -15.99 -8.08 3.62
CA ALA A 58 -16.53 -8.11 2.27
C ALA A 58 -16.37 -9.50 1.61
N GLU A 59 -15.23 -10.14 1.78
CA GLU A 59 -14.96 -11.53 1.34
C GLU A 59 -15.96 -12.50 1.97
N VAL A 60 -16.21 -12.39 3.28
CA VAL A 60 -17.22 -13.22 3.97
C VAL A 60 -18.61 -13.04 3.37
N ALA A 61 -19.01 -11.80 3.06
CA ALA A 61 -20.30 -11.54 2.43
C ALA A 61 -20.41 -12.16 1.03
N GLU A 62 -19.34 -12.14 0.24
CA GLU A 62 -19.28 -12.80 -1.07
C GLU A 62 -19.37 -14.31 -0.93
N HIS A 63 -18.61 -14.93 -0.03
CA HIS A 63 -18.67 -16.38 0.20
C HIS A 63 -20.07 -16.86 0.59
N VAL A 64 -20.80 -16.09 1.43
CA VAL A 64 -22.19 -16.44 1.79
C VAL A 64 -23.10 -16.32 0.57
N ARG A 65 -22.92 -15.29 -0.25
CA ARG A 65 -23.75 -15.07 -1.45
C ARG A 65 -23.54 -16.15 -2.50
N ASP A 66 -22.28 -16.58 -2.68
CA ASP A 66 -21.87 -17.51 -3.73
C ASP A 66 -21.85 -18.99 -3.26
N ALA A 67 -22.21 -19.27 -2.01
CA ALA A 67 -22.15 -20.58 -1.38
C ALA A 67 -22.91 -21.67 -2.18
N ALA A 68 -24.00 -21.31 -2.85
CA ALA A 68 -24.78 -22.24 -3.66
C ALA A 68 -23.98 -22.82 -4.85
N SER A 69 -22.97 -22.09 -5.36
CA SER A 69 -22.12 -22.54 -6.46
C SER A 69 -21.29 -23.78 -6.12
N VAL A 70 -21.04 -24.00 -4.83
CA VAL A 70 -20.30 -25.17 -4.27
C VAL A 70 -21.23 -26.13 -3.52
N GLY A 71 -22.55 -26.00 -3.69
CA GLY A 71 -23.55 -26.90 -3.09
C GLY A 71 -23.87 -26.60 -1.61
N VAL A 72 -23.43 -25.45 -1.06
CA VAL A 72 -23.74 -25.05 0.32
C VAL A 72 -24.94 -24.09 0.30
N THR A 73 -25.99 -24.42 1.06
CA THR A 73 -27.18 -23.56 1.20
C THR A 73 -26.91 -22.50 2.26
N ALA A 74 -26.85 -21.22 1.86
CA ALA A 74 -26.71 -20.08 2.73
C ALA A 74 -27.50 -18.90 2.17
N SER A 75 -27.84 -17.93 3.03
CA SER A 75 -28.46 -16.65 2.62
C SER A 75 -27.77 -15.50 3.32
N LEU A 76 -27.44 -14.45 2.56
CA LEU A 76 -26.98 -13.18 3.11
C LEU A 76 -28.21 -12.31 3.40
N GLU A 77 -28.57 -12.19 4.67
CA GLU A 77 -29.75 -11.41 5.09
C GLU A 77 -29.47 -9.90 5.07
N GLY A 78 -28.20 -9.49 5.19
CA GLY A 78 -27.77 -8.10 5.15
C GLY A 78 -26.36 -7.91 5.66
N ILE A 79 -25.92 -6.66 5.63
CA ILE A 79 -24.66 -6.21 6.22
C ILE A 79 -25.00 -5.32 7.40
N ASP A 80 -24.49 -5.62 8.59
CA ASP A 80 -24.54 -4.76 9.77
C ASP A 80 -23.30 -3.83 9.78
N PRO A 81 -23.42 -2.56 9.37
CA PRO A 81 -22.25 -1.66 9.31
C PRO A 81 -21.63 -1.41 10.67
N VAL A 82 -22.43 -1.40 11.75
CA VAL A 82 -21.96 -1.21 13.13
C VAL A 82 -21.18 -2.43 13.60
N GLY A 83 -21.66 -3.64 13.28
CA GLY A 83 -20.95 -4.89 13.52
C GLY A 83 -19.61 -4.96 12.79
N VAL A 84 -19.59 -4.61 11.51
CA VAL A 84 -18.36 -4.54 10.69
C VAL A 84 -17.37 -3.52 11.27
N ARG A 85 -17.84 -2.34 11.69
CA ARG A 85 -17.03 -1.34 12.37
C ARG A 85 -16.43 -1.90 13.66
N THR A 86 -17.24 -2.51 14.50
CA THR A 86 -16.81 -3.09 15.79
C THR A 86 -15.74 -4.14 15.60
N TYR A 87 -15.90 -5.03 14.60
CA TYR A 87 -14.90 -6.03 14.22
C TYR A 87 -13.57 -5.37 13.83
N ARG A 88 -13.60 -4.41 12.91
CA ARG A 88 -12.43 -3.66 12.44
C ARG A 88 -11.71 -2.93 13.58
N GLU A 89 -12.45 -2.19 14.42
CA GLU A 89 -11.91 -1.44 15.55
C GLU A 89 -11.31 -2.37 16.60
N GLY A 90 -11.91 -3.54 16.82
CA GLY A 90 -11.37 -4.57 17.70
C GLY A 90 -9.99 -5.08 17.25
N ILE A 91 -9.80 -5.28 15.94
CA ILE A 91 -8.49 -5.67 15.38
C ILE A 91 -7.46 -4.55 15.58
N VAL A 92 -7.82 -3.31 15.22
CA VAL A 92 -6.94 -2.14 15.39
C VAL A 92 -6.52 -1.97 16.85
N ALA A 93 -7.48 -2.02 17.79
CA ALA A 93 -7.23 -1.87 19.21
C ALA A 93 -6.29 -2.99 19.74
N LYS A 94 -6.51 -4.23 19.33
CA LYS A 94 -5.65 -5.37 19.72
C LYS A 94 -4.22 -5.19 19.21
N LYS A 95 -4.04 -4.77 17.95
CA LYS A 95 -2.71 -4.54 17.36
C LYS A 95 -2.02 -3.35 18.01
N PHE A 96 -2.73 -2.28 18.25
CA PHE A 96 -2.21 -1.08 18.93
C PHE A 96 -1.72 -1.41 20.34
N LYS A 97 -2.53 -2.08 21.15
CA LYS A 97 -2.14 -2.51 22.51
C LYS A 97 -0.87 -3.37 22.49
N GLY A 98 -0.73 -4.26 21.50
CA GLY A 98 0.48 -5.06 21.34
C GLY A 98 1.72 -4.22 21.03
N LEU A 99 1.58 -3.23 20.13
CA LEU A 99 2.66 -2.32 19.75
C LEU A 99 3.06 -1.40 20.92
N GLU A 100 2.10 -0.82 21.63
CA GLU A 100 2.37 -0.02 22.85
C GLU A 100 3.12 -0.83 23.91
N GLY A 101 2.68 -2.07 24.14
CA GLY A 101 3.35 -3.00 25.06
C GLY A 101 4.80 -3.27 24.65
N LEU A 102 5.05 -3.45 23.35
CA LEU A 102 6.39 -3.69 22.82
C LEU A 102 7.29 -2.45 22.95
N VAL A 103 6.78 -1.26 22.59
CA VAL A 103 7.50 0.02 22.71
C VAL A 103 7.90 0.27 24.17
N LYS A 104 6.96 0.05 25.11
CA LYS A 104 7.20 0.16 26.55
C LYS A 104 8.23 -0.86 27.06
N ALA A 105 8.10 -2.13 26.64
CA ALA A 105 9.02 -3.19 27.07
C ALA A 105 10.46 -2.96 26.58
N ARG A 106 10.62 -2.26 25.46
CA ARG A 106 11.92 -1.84 24.91
C ARG A 106 12.49 -0.57 25.57
N GLY A 107 11.81 0.01 26.55
CA GLY A 107 12.28 1.22 27.26
C GLY A 107 12.29 2.50 26.42
N ILE A 108 11.54 2.52 25.31
CA ILE A 108 11.42 3.71 24.45
C ILE A 108 10.55 4.74 25.16
N THR A 109 11.03 5.98 25.27
CA THR A 109 10.26 7.10 25.80
C THR A 109 9.29 7.60 24.72
N THR A 110 8.00 7.34 24.93
CA THR A 110 6.96 7.85 24.02
C THR A 110 6.50 9.24 24.48
N VAL A 111 6.51 10.21 23.56
CA VAL A 111 6.08 11.59 23.77
C VAL A 111 4.87 11.87 22.88
N THR A 112 3.72 12.17 23.51
CA THR A 112 2.52 12.52 22.75
C THR A 112 2.46 14.03 22.53
N GLY A 113 2.41 14.46 21.27
CA GLY A 113 2.30 15.85 20.88
C GLY A 113 2.84 16.12 19.48
N LEU A 114 2.47 17.29 18.95
CA LEU A 114 2.98 17.76 17.67
C LEU A 114 4.42 18.24 17.87
N GLY A 115 5.37 17.48 17.33
CA GLY A 115 6.77 17.85 17.32
C GLY A 115 7.12 18.75 16.13
N ARG A 116 8.01 19.73 16.37
CA ARG A 116 8.56 20.61 15.34
C ARG A 116 10.09 20.57 15.40
N LEU A 117 10.72 20.38 14.26
CA LEU A 117 12.19 20.43 14.12
C LEU A 117 12.68 21.87 14.24
N ASN A 118 13.67 22.10 15.11
CA ASN A 118 14.33 23.40 15.26
C ASN A 118 15.61 23.46 14.42
N PRO A 119 16.12 24.69 14.13
CA PRO A 119 17.36 24.86 13.36
C PRO A 119 18.60 24.18 13.97
N ASP A 120 18.63 23.97 15.28
CA ASP A 120 19.70 23.26 16.01
C ASP A 120 19.51 21.72 16.03
N ARG A 121 18.52 21.21 15.27
CA ARG A 121 18.11 19.81 15.16
C ARG A 121 17.41 19.24 16.41
N SER A 122 17.14 20.03 17.42
CA SER A 122 16.26 19.61 18.52
C SER A 122 14.81 19.54 18.04
N ILE A 123 13.97 18.80 18.77
CA ILE A 123 12.50 18.74 18.50
C ILE A 123 11.78 19.43 19.66
N SER A 124 10.95 20.43 19.33
CA SER A 124 10.05 21.06 20.30
C SER A 124 8.72 20.32 20.34
N VAL A 125 8.20 20.04 21.55
CA VAL A 125 6.84 19.53 21.78
C VAL A 125 6.23 20.33 22.93
N GLY A 126 5.32 21.27 22.62
CA GLY A 126 4.83 22.22 23.61
C GLY A 126 6.00 23.06 24.19
N ASP A 127 6.15 23.04 25.50
CA ASP A 127 7.23 23.74 26.21
C ASP A 127 8.52 22.92 26.41
N ASP A 128 8.54 21.66 25.95
CA ASP A 128 9.68 20.77 26.14
C ASP A 128 10.52 20.63 24.86
N ILE A 129 11.83 20.42 25.06
CA ILE A 129 12.82 20.25 24.01
C ILE A 129 13.44 18.86 24.11
N TYR A 130 13.49 18.15 22.98
CA TYR A 130 14.09 16.82 22.85
C TYR A 130 15.31 16.92 21.96
N VAL A 131 16.47 16.56 22.49
CA VAL A 131 17.79 16.61 21.82
C VAL A 131 18.27 15.20 21.58
N GLY A 132 18.53 14.87 20.31
CA GLY A 132 19.16 13.62 19.90
C GLY A 132 20.57 13.86 19.35
N ALA A 133 21.48 12.92 19.55
CA ALA A 133 22.72 12.90 18.77
C ALA A 133 22.37 12.71 17.28
N ASP A 134 21.38 11.85 16.99
CA ASP A 134 20.73 11.67 15.71
C ASP A 134 19.22 11.92 15.81
N VAL A 135 18.61 12.43 14.72
CA VAL A 135 17.17 12.65 14.60
C VAL A 135 16.65 11.95 13.34
N VAL A 136 15.57 11.17 13.50
CA VAL A 136 14.89 10.46 12.40
C VAL A 136 13.55 11.12 12.13
N LEU A 137 13.38 11.68 10.93
CA LEU A 137 12.14 12.27 10.46
C LEU A 137 11.27 11.17 9.81
N ALA A 138 10.07 10.95 10.35
CA ALA A 138 9.16 9.87 9.93
C ALA A 138 7.69 10.30 10.01
N THR A 139 7.38 11.53 9.62
CA THR A 139 6.07 12.18 9.82
C THR A 139 4.97 11.67 8.88
N GLY A 140 5.31 10.82 7.91
CA GLY A 140 4.34 10.07 7.11
C GLY A 140 3.66 10.88 6.02
N SER A 141 2.39 10.60 5.76
CA SER A 141 1.66 11.18 4.64
C SER A 141 0.21 11.54 5.00
N TYR A 142 -0.42 12.34 4.15
CA TYR A 142 -1.84 12.72 4.22
C TYR A 142 -2.56 12.39 2.90
N SER A 143 -3.89 12.22 2.94
CA SER A 143 -4.72 12.03 1.75
C SER A 143 -4.78 13.32 0.93
N ARG A 144 -4.42 13.27 -0.35
CA ARG A 144 -4.52 14.41 -1.27
C ARG A 144 -5.97 14.65 -1.70
N SER A 145 -6.26 15.90 -2.03
CA SER A 145 -7.44 16.31 -2.79
C SER A 145 -7.01 16.96 -4.11
N LEU A 146 -7.98 17.29 -4.95
CA LEU A 146 -7.75 18.06 -6.18
C LEU A 146 -8.03 19.55 -5.93
N PRO A 147 -7.40 20.45 -6.70
CA PRO A 147 -7.71 21.89 -6.63
C PRO A 147 -9.21 22.14 -6.81
N GLY A 148 -9.81 22.91 -5.90
CA GLY A 148 -11.23 23.23 -5.92
C GLY A 148 -12.17 22.12 -5.41
N LEU A 149 -11.65 20.96 -4.98
CA LEU A 149 -12.44 19.90 -4.38
C LEU A 149 -12.26 19.89 -2.85
N GLU A 150 -13.26 20.39 -2.14
CA GLU A 150 -13.27 20.44 -0.68
C GLU A 150 -13.75 19.13 -0.09
N ILE A 151 -12.99 18.58 0.86
CA ILE A 151 -13.36 17.37 1.61
C ILE A 151 -14.32 17.76 2.75
N GLY A 152 -15.43 17.06 2.84
CA GLY A 152 -16.44 17.27 3.87
C GLY A 152 -17.84 16.86 3.40
N GLY A 153 -18.75 16.68 4.34
CA GLY A 153 -20.10 16.21 4.02
C GLY A 153 -20.09 14.84 3.35
N ARG A 154 -20.49 14.78 2.08
CA ARG A 154 -20.52 13.54 1.28
C ARG A 154 -19.26 13.30 0.45
N ILE A 155 -18.30 14.21 0.49
CA ILE A 155 -17.00 14.09 -0.18
C ILE A 155 -15.96 13.65 0.87
N LEU A 156 -15.49 12.42 0.76
CA LEU A 156 -14.76 11.71 1.80
C LEU A 156 -13.32 11.41 1.38
N THR A 157 -12.41 11.45 2.33
CA THR A 157 -11.13 10.73 2.24
C THR A 157 -11.32 9.26 2.59
N SER A 158 -10.28 8.43 2.37
CA SER A 158 -10.29 7.03 2.80
C SER A 158 -10.46 6.85 4.33
N GLU A 159 -9.94 7.78 5.13
CA GLU A 159 -10.11 7.77 6.60
C GLU A 159 -11.56 7.97 7.00
N GLN A 160 -12.25 8.94 6.36
CA GLN A 160 -13.68 9.19 6.60
C GLN A 160 -14.55 8.07 6.06
N ALA A 161 -14.20 7.51 4.89
CA ALA A 161 -14.89 6.35 4.32
C ALA A 161 -14.83 5.11 5.22
N LEU A 162 -13.68 4.87 5.88
CA LEU A 162 -13.56 3.83 6.91
C LEU A 162 -14.50 4.08 8.10
N ALA A 163 -14.83 5.33 8.42
CA ALA A 163 -15.65 5.68 9.57
C ALA A 163 -17.16 5.67 9.29
N LEU A 164 -17.59 5.38 8.06
CA LEU A 164 -19.03 5.32 7.73
C LEU A 164 -19.74 4.22 8.53
N ASP A 165 -20.92 4.57 9.04
CA ASP A 165 -21.83 3.69 9.78
C ASP A 165 -22.99 3.17 8.89
N VAL A 166 -22.88 3.37 7.60
CA VAL A 166 -23.84 2.97 6.60
C VAL A 166 -23.14 2.29 5.42
N VAL A 167 -23.83 1.39 4.76
CA VAL A 167 -23.45 0.95 3.42
C VAL A 167 -24.21 1.85 2.46
N PRO A 168 -23.53 2.71 1.69
CA PRO A 168 -24.22 3.59 0.74
C PRO A 168 -24.79 2.77 -0.42
N ASP A 169 -25.94 3.21 -0.97
CA ASP A 169 -26.51 2.55 -2.15
C ASP A 169 -25.65 2.79 -3.39
N ARG A 170 -25.15 4.03 -3.57
CA ARG A 170 -24.35 4.45 -4.73
C ARG A 170 -23.10 5.18 -4.28
N VAL A 171 -21.97 4.83 -4.87
CA VAL A 171 -20.66 5.45 -4.55
C VAL A 171 -19.91 5.82 -5.81
N LEU A 172 -19.39 7.04 -5.84
CA LEU A 172 -18.36 7.46 -6.78
C LEU A 172 -16.99 7.36 -6.10
N ILE A 173 -15.98 6.94 -6.85
CA ILE A 173 -14.59 6.87 -6.42
C ILE A 173 -13.76 7.66 -7.41
N LEU A 174 -13.13 8.73 -6.96
CA LEU A 174 -12.20 9.53 -7.75
C LEU A 174 -10.79 9.03 -7.51
N GLY A 175 -10.23 8.35 -8.52
CA GLY A 175 -8.94 7.67 -8.51
C GLY A 175 -9.06 6.16 -8.58
N GLY A 176 -8.54 5.56 -9.65
CA GLY A 176 -8.49 4.11 -9.92
C GLY A 176 -7.21 3.44 -9.45
N GLY A 177 -6.46 4.07 -8.53
CA GLY A 177 -5.29 3.47 -7.88
C GLY A 177 -5.66 2.50 -6.76
N VAL A 178 -4.65 2.02 -6.01
CA VAL A 178 -4.77 0.98 -4.97
C VAL A 178 -5.94 1.23 -4.01
N ILE A 179 -6.01 2.42 -3.41
CA ILE A 179 -7.07 2.76 -2.44
C ILE A 179 -8.45 2.70 -3.10
N GLY A 180 -8.58 3.29 -4.30
CA GLY A 180 -9.86 3.35 -5.00
C GLY A 180 -10.41 1.97 -5.35
N VAL A 181 -9.59 1.07 -5.90
CA VAL A 181 -10.02 -0.28 -6.29
C VAL A 181 -10.29 -1.19 -5.10
N GLU A 182 -9.58 -1.00 -3.97
CA GLU A 182 -9.88 -1.71 -2.72
C GLU A 182 -11.26 -1.32 -2.17
N PHE A 183 -11.55 -0.02 -2.05
CA PHE A 183 -12.87 0.45 -1.61
C PHE A 183 -13.98 0.08 -2.60
N ALA A 184 -13.71 0.11 -3.90
CA ALA A 184 -14.66 -0.36 -4.92
C ALA A 184 -15.04 -1.83 -4.69
N SER A 185 -14.05 -2.67 -4.38
CA SER A 185 -14.28 -4.08 -4.06
C SER A 185 -15.16 -4.24 -2.81
N VAL A 186 -14.85 -3.52 -1.72
CA VAL A 186 -15.61 -3.55 -0.47
C VAL A 186 -17.08 -3.17 -0.70
N TRP A 187 -17.32 -1.97 -1.23
CA TRP A 187 -18.69 -1.47 -1.37
C TRP A 187 -19.51 -2.31 -2.34
N ARG A 188 -18.87 -2.78 -3.43
CA ARG A 188 -19.55 -3.71 -4.34
C ARG A 188 -19.95 -5.01 -3.66
N SER A 189 -19.06 -5.59 -2.84
CA SER A 189 -19.35 -6.80 -2.05
C SER A 189 -20.48 -6.57 -1.03
N PHE A 190 -20.58 -5.36 -0.48
CA PHE A 190 -21.69 -5.00 0.42
C PHE A 190 -23.00 -4.67 -0.29
N GLY A 191 -23.01 -4.56 -1.62
CA GLY A 191 -24.22 -4.38 -2.42
C GLY A 191 -24.35 -3.02 -3.09
N SER A 192 -23.42 -2.09 -2.88
CA SER A 192 -23.46 -0.75 -3.49
C SER A 192 -23.30 -0.80 -5.01
N GLU A 193 -23.90 0.17 -5.69
CA GLU A 193 -23.53 0.53 -7.05
C GLU A 193 -22.25 1.38 -7.01
N VAL A 194 -21.19 0.95 -7.70
CA VAL A 194 -19.90 1.59 -7.64
C VAL A 194 -19.45 2.04 -9.02
N THR A 195 -19.03 3.32 -9.12
CA THR A 195 -18.40 3.87 -10.31
C THR A 195 -17.06 4.51 -9.97
N ILE A 196 -15.98 4.06 -10.62
CA ILE A 196 -14.63 4.62 -10.50
C ILE A 196 -14.42 5.63 -11.63
N ILE A 197 -13.87 6.79 -11.28
CA ILE A 197 -13.44 7.84 -12.21
C ILE A 197 -11.92 7.93 -12.13
N GLU A 198 -11.24 7.68 -13.25
CA GLU A 198 -9.78 7.71 -13.34
C GLU A 198 -9.33 8.54 -14.54
N ALA A 199 -8.42 9.49 -14.29
CA ALA A 199 -7.89 10.38 -15.32
C ALA A 199 -6.94 9.67 -16.29
N LEU A 200 -6.29 8.59 -15.86
CA LEU A 200 -5.39 7.77 -16.67
C LEU A 200 -6.17 6.69 -17.45
N PRO A 201 -5.56 6.09 -18.49
CA PRO A 201 -6.27 5.18 -19.38
C PRO A 201 -6.62 3.82 -18.77
N HIS A 202 -6.08 3.49 -17.59
CA HIS A 202 -6.25 2.19 -16.95
C HIS A 202 -6.44 2.32 -15.43
N LEU A 203 -7.12 1.33 -14.83
CA LEU A 203 -7.10 1.10 -13.39
C LEU A 203 -5.70 0.60 -12.98
N VAL A 204 -5.30 0.86 -11.73
CA VAL A 204 -3.96 0.55 -11.19
C VAL A 204 -2.83 0.88 -12.19
N PRO A 205 -2.75 2.14 -12.64
CA PRO A 205 -1.97 2.52 -13.83
C PRO A 205 -0.44 2.35 -13.68
N ASN A 206 0.03 2.09 -12.47
CA ASN A 206 1.44 1.84 -12.17
C ASN A 206 1.80 0.34 -12.19
N GLU A 207 0.85 -0.53 -12.52
CA GLU A 207 1.06 -1.97 -12.65
C GLU A 207 1.28 -2.35 -14.12
N ASP A 208 1.75 -3.57 -14.36
CA ASP A 208 1.85 -4.11 -15.73
C ASP A 208 0.48 -4.08 -16.40
N ILE A 209 0.44 -3.75 -17.68
CA ILE A 209 -0.80 -3.57 -18.46
C ILE A 209 -1.68 -4.83 -18.47
N ALA A 210 -1.09 -6.02 -18.37
CA ALA A 210 -1.86 -7.26 -18.30
C ALA A 210 -2.69 -7.32 -17.02
N LEU A 211 -2.14 -6.84 -15.88
CA LEU A 211 -2.84 -6.76 -14.61
C LEU A 211 -3.97 -5.73 -14.66
N SER A 212 -3.71 -4.52 -15.16
CA SER A 212 -4.72 -3.48 -15.32
C SER A 212 -5.91 -3.95 -16.15
N LYS A 213 -5.66 -4.49 -17.35
CA LYS A 213 -6.70 -5.04 -18.21
C LYS A 213 -7.42 -6.24 -17.58
N GLY A 214 -6.70 -7.07 -16.84
CA GLY A 214 -7.26 -8.21 -16.11
C GLY A 214 -8.23 -7.75 -15.02
N LEU A 215 -7.83 -6.78 -14.19
CA LEU A 215 -8.65 -6.19 -13.14
C LEU A 215 -9.89 -5.50 -13.72
N GLU A 216 -9.73 -4.71 -14.77
CA GLU A 216 -10.84 -4.05 -15.48
C GLU A 216 -11.89 -5.07 -15.96
N ARG A 217 -11.47 -6.19 -16.57
CA ARG A 217 -12.38 -7.27 -16.97
C ARG A 217 -13.10 -7.90 -15.78
N ALA A 218 -12.37 -8.13 -14.67
CA ALA A 218 -12.94 -8.69 -13.44
C ALA A 218 -13.97 -7.73 -12.82
N PHE A 219 -13.64 -6.44 -12.72
CA PHE A 219 -14.53 -5.42 -12.17
C PHE A 219 -15.80 -5.27 -12.97
N ARG A 220 -15.70 -5.27 -14.32
CA ARG A 220 -16.89 -5.23 -15.19
C ARG A 220 -17.81 -6.43 -14.95
N ARG A 221 -17.26 -7.65 -14.81
CA ARG A 221 -18.06 -8.86 -14.50
C ARG A 221 -18.73 -8.77 -13.12
N ARG A 222 -18.08 -8.11 -12.14
CA ARG A 222 -18.66 -7.85 -10.82
C ARG A 222 -19.67 -6.70 -10.82
N GLY A 223 -19.86 -5.99 -11.93
CA GLY A 223 -20.78 -4.85 -12.05
C GLY A 223 -20.22 -3.55 -11.48
N ILE A 224 -18.89 -3.45 -11.26
CA ILE A 224 -18.21 -2.19 -10.94
C ILE A 224 -18.03 -1.43 -12.26
N GLN A 225 -18.58 -0.22 -12.31
CA GLN A 225 -18.44 0.68 -13.46
C GLN A 225 -17.19 1.52 -13.33
N TYR A 226 -16.65 1.98 -14.46
CA TYR A 226 -15.52 2.91 -14.45
C TYR A 226 -15.51 3.80 -15.70
N SER A 227 -15.07 5.05 -15.52
CA SER A 227 -14.78 6.03 -16.58
C SER A 227 -13.27 6.32 -16.53
N LEU A 228 -12.58 5.98 -17.62
CA LEU A 228 -11.11 6.09 -17.74
C LEU A 228 -10.74 7.18 -18.75
N GLY A 229 -9.55 7.79 -18.56
CA GLY A 229 -8.98 8.74 -19.51
C GLY A 229 -9.64 10.12 -19.51
N THR A 230 -10.51 10.42 -18.53
CA THR A 230 -11.19 11.73 -18.43
C THR A 230 -10.94 12.34 -17.06
N ARG A 231 -10.55 13.60 -17.04
CA ARG A 231 -10.23 14.31 -15.80
C ARG A 231 -11.46 14.84 -15.11
N PHE A 232 -11.35 14.91 -13.78
CA PHE A 232 -12.28 15.62 -12.93
C PHE A 232 -12.28 17.12 -13.24
N GLN A 233 -13.46 17.73 -13.32
CA GLN A 233 -13.65 19.17 -13.48
C GLN A 233 -14.16 19.81 -12.19
N THR A 234 -15.31 19.33 -11.66
CA THR A 234 -15.91 19.87 -10.45
C THR A 234 -16.77 18.84 -9.73
N ALA A 235 -17.08 19.11 -8.47
CA ALA A 235 -18.09 18.38 -7.72
C ALA A 235 -18.99 19.36 -6.95
N THR A 236 -20.27 19.03 -6.89
CA THR A 236 -21.27 19.71 -6.06
C THR A 236 -21.96 18.70 -5.15
N GLN A 237 -22.40 19.13 -3.97
CA GLN A 237 -23.12 18.26 -3.06
C GLN A 237 -24.29 19.00 -2.39
N ASP A 238 -25.29 18.22 -2.00
CA ASP A 238 -26.40 18.64 -1.15
C ASP A 238 -26.55 17.66 0.03
N ASP A 239 -27.66 17.75 0.78
CA ASP A 239 -27.92 16.88 1.94
C ASP A 239 -28.13 15.41 1.56
N SER A 240 -28.37 15.08 0.30
CA SER A 240 -28.75 13.75 -0.19
C SER A 240 -27.74 13.12 -1.14
N SER A 241 -26.98 13.92 -1.88
CA SER A 241 -26.15 13.42 -2.97
C SER A 241 -24.91 14.27 -3.24
N VAL A 242 -24.00 13.71 -4.01
CA VAL A 242 -22.86 14.40 -4.62
C VAL A 242 -22.88 14.14 -6.13
N THR A 243 -22.67 15.18 -6.92
CA THR A 243 -22.55 15.12 -8.38
C THR A 243 -21.16 15.53 -8.80
N VAL A 244 -20.50 14.69 -9.59
CA VAL A 244 -19.19 14.93 -10.19
C VAL A 244 -19.38 15.20 -11.67
N THR A 245 -18.80 16.30 -12.16
CA THR A 245 -18.73 16.66 -13.58
C THR A 245 -17.29 16.48 -14.08
N LEU A 246 -17.13 15.85 -15.23
CA LEU A 246 -15.85 15.62 -15.90
C LEU A 246 -15.58 16.68 -16.99
N GLU A 247 -14.32 16.81 -17.42
CA GLU A 247 -13.92 17.76 -18.48
C GLU A 247 -14.64 17.53 -19.82
N ASP A 248 -15.13 16.32 -20.10
CA ASP A 248 -15.92 15.98 -21.29
C ASP A 248 -17.43 16.27 -21.14
N GLY A 249 -17.82 16.86 -20.02
CA GLY A 249 -19.21 17.22 -19.69
C GLY A 249 -20.07 16.09 -19.17
N LYS A 250 -19.53 14.88 -18.98
CA LYS A 250 -20.28 13.79 -18.32
C LYS A 250 -20.48 14.08 -16.84
N GLU A 251 -21.65 13.71 -16.35
CA GLU A 251 -22.01 13.84 -14.94
C GLU A 251 -22.33 12.48 -14.32
N PHE A 252 -21.93 12.33 -13.06
CA PHE A 252 -22.20 11.15 -12.25
C PHE A 252 -22.72 11.61 -10.88
N THR A 253 -23.82 11.00 -10.43
CA THR A 253 -24.43 11.32 -9.13
C THR A 253 -24.50 10.09 -8.25
N ALA A 254 -24.11 10.24 -6.98
CA ALA A 254 -24.14 9.17 -5.97
C ALA A 254 -24.39 9.74 -4.57
N ASP A 255 -24.50 8.85 -3.59
CA ASP A 255 -24.70 9.23 -2.19
C ASP A 255 -23.42 9.76 -1.55
N TYR A 256 -22.27 9.21 -1.95
CA TYR A 256 -20.95 9.64 -1.50
C TYR A 256 -19.92 9.61 -2.62
N LEU A 257 -18.90 10.48 -2.47
CA LEU A 257 -17.71 10.51 -3.29
C LEU A 257 -16.49 10.19 -2.41
N LEU A 258 -15.77 9.12 -2.73
CA LEU A 258 -14.44 8.85 -2.17
C LEU A 258 -13.37 9.54 -3.03
N VAL A 259 -12.53 10.37 -2.41
CA VAL A 259 -11.38 10.99 -3.06
C VAL A 259 -10.14 10.15 -2.74
N ALA A 260 -9.64 9.42 -3.75
CA ALA A 260 -8.54 8.47 -3.67
C ALA A 260 -7.42 8.80 -4.68
N VAL A 261 -7.09 10.08 -4.85
CA VAL A 261 -6.14 10.61 -5.85
C VAL A 261 -4.68 10.60 -5.38
N GLY A 262 -4.38 9.78 -4.40
CA GLY A 262 -3.03 9.57 -3.87
C GLY A 262 -2.77 10.23 -2.53
N ARG A 263 -1.51 10.15 -2.07
CA ARG A 263 -1.05 10.69 -0.79
C ARG A 263 0.07 11.70 -0.98
N GLY A 264 0.13 12.69 -0.10
CA GLY A 264 1.20 13.69 -0.05
C GLY A 264 2.08 13.50 1.19
N PRO A 265 3.38 13.85 1.13
CA PRO A 265 4.27 13.79 2.29
C PRO A 265 3.87 14.85 3.34
N ALA A 266 3.85 14.46 4.62
CA ALA A 266 3.49 15.34 5.73
C ALA A 266 4.74 16.06 6.28
N THR A 267 5.21 17.08 5.56
CA THR A 267 6.44 17.84 5.85
C THR A 267 6.20 19.32 6.09
N ALA A 268 5.03 19.83 5.71
CA ALA A 268 4.71 21.26 5.83
C ALA A 268 4.62 21.70 7.29
N ASP A 269 5.11 22.91 7.58
CA ASP A 269 5.04 23.61 8.87
C ASP A 269 5.72 22.87 10.05
N LEU A 270 6.61 21.92 9.74
CA LEU A 270 7.33 21.11 10.75
C LEU A 270 8.77 21.59 10.99
N GLY A 271 9.20 22.71 10.40
CA GLY A 271 10.53 23.29 10.61
C GLY A 271 11.65 22.63 9.80
N PHE A 272 11.32 21.82 8.80
CA PHE A 272 12.30 21.06 8.04
C PHE A 272 13.23 21.96 7.22
N GLU A 273 12.66 22.89 6.46
CA GLU A 273 13.43 23.82 5.61
C GLU A 273 14.26 24.79 6.47
N GLU A 274 13.71 25.26 7.59
CA GLU A 274 14.42 26.14 8.55
C GLU A 274 15.62 25.43 9.21
N ALA A 275 15.56 24.10 9.34
CA ALA A 275 16.66 23.29 9.82
C ALA A 275 17.66 22.89 8.70
N GLY A 276 17.45 23.39 7.48
CA GLY A 276 18.33 23.12 6.34
C GLY A 276 18.02 21.84 5.56
N VAL A 277 16.87 21.18 5.82
CA VAL A 277 16.45 19.99 5.08
C VAL A 277 15.92 20.44 3.71
N THR A 278 16.42 19.82 2.65
CA THR A 278 15.98 20.09 1.28
C THR A 278 14.69 19.33 0.96
N LEU A 279 13.68 20.05 0.46
CA LEU A 279 12.43 19.47 -0.02
C LEU A 279 12.30 19.61 -1.54
N ASP A 280 11.80 18.54 -2.21
CA ASP A 280 11.32 18.59 -3.60
C ASP A 280 9.86 18.15 -3.64
N ARG A 281 8.96 19.03 -4.08
CA ARG A 281 7.50 18.78 -4.11
C ARG A 281 6.95 18.25 -2.78
N GLY A 282 7.54 18.71 -1.67
CA GLY A 282 7.21 18.32 -0.31
C GLY A 282 7.92 17.07 0.19
N PHE A 283 8.61 16.28 -0.64
CA PHE A 283 9.41 15.13 -0.20
C PHE A 283 10.78 15.58 0.30
N VAL A 284 11.24 14.95 1.38
CA VAL A 284 12.60 15.13 1.90
C VAL A 284 13.59 14.45 0.96
N ILE A 285 14.54 15.21 0.45
CA ILE A 285 15.63 14.67 -0.38
C ILE A 285 16.65 13.99 0.52
N VAL A 286 16.95 12.74 0.22
CA VAL A 286 17.92 11.91 0.94
C VAL A 286 18.89 11.25 -0.02
N ASP A 287 20.05 10.87 0.50
CA ASP A 287 20.98 9.99 -0.20
C ASP A 287 20.53 8.51 -0.12
N GLU A 288 21.32 7.60 -0.70
CA GLU A 288 21.05 6.15 -0.70
C GLU A 288 21.06 5.54 0.72
N ASP A 289 21.70 6.21 1.68
CA ASP A 289 21.72 5.85 3.09
C ASP A 289 20.58 6.46 3.91
N LEU A 290 19.66 7.23 3.28
CA LEU A 290 18.55 7.94 3.91
C LEU A 290 18.98 9.16 4.77
N ARG A 291 20.17 9.75 4.51
CA ARG A 291 20.62 11.00 5.12
C ARG A 291 20.05 12.21 4.37
N THR A 292 19.68 13.24 5.10
CA THR A 292 19.06 14.46 4.53
C THR A 292 20.07 15.50 4.00
N GLY A 293 21.34 15.23 4.05
CA GLY A 293 22.40 16.23 3.79
C GLY A 293 22.73 17.10 5.01
N VAL A 294 21.87 17.14 6.03
CA VAL A 294 22.19 17.78 7.32
C VAL A 294 22.77 16.72 8.26
N PRO A 295 23.98 16.89 8.77
CA PRO A 295 24.63 15.89 9.63
C PRO A 295 23.77 15.49 10.84
N GLY A 296 23.55 14.19 11.06
CA GLY A 296 22.73 13.65 12.14
C GLY A 296 21.22 13.77 11.93
N LEU A 297 20.76 14.17 10.72
CA LEU A 297 19.36 14.13 10.32
C LEU A 297 19.12 13.07 9.25
N TRP A 298 18.13 12.21 9.51
CA TRP A 298 17.71 11.10 8.66
C TRP A 298 16.23 11.23 8.33
N ALA A 299 15.78 10.68 7.20
CA ALA A 299 14.36 10.65 6.87
C ALA A 299 13.94 9.29 6.30
N VAL A 300 12.75 8.81 6.68
CA VAL A 300 12.23 7.50 6.29
C VAL A 300 10.71 7.51 6.04
N GLY A 301 10.24 6.53 5.31
CA GLY A 301 8.83 6.29 5.04
C GLY A 301 8.26 7.24 3.99
N ASP A 302 6.98 7.60 4.14
CA ASP A 302 6.20 8.31 3.12
C ASP A 302 6.69 9.74 2.83
N ILE A 303 7.59 10.28 3.65
CA ILE A 303 8.16 11.62 3.43
C ILE A 303 9.36 11.63 2.49
N VAL A 304 9.92 10.46 2.15
CA VAL A 304 11.00 10.36 1.16
C VAL A 304 10.45 9.89 -0.20
N PRO A 305 11.08 10.28 -1.32
CA PRO A 305 10.64 9.84 -2.66
C PRO A 305 10.56 8.32 -2.79
N GLY A 306 9.66 7.82 -3.66
CA GLY A 306 9.48 6.40 -3.96
C GLY A 306 8.12 5.85 -3.47
N LEU A 307 8.06 4.54 -3.23
CA LEU A 307 6.83 3.84 -2.88
C LEU A 307 6.36 4.18 -1.45
N GLN A 308 5.13 4.67 -1.31
CA GLN A 308 4.51 4.95 0.00
C GLN A 308 3.87 3.68 0.56
N LEU A 309 4.72 2.73 1.01
CA LEU A 309 4.33 1.41 1.51
C LEU A 309 4.86 1.20 2.93
N ALA A 310 4.00 0.65 3.81
CA ALA A 310 4.34 0.45 5.21
C ALA A 310 5.59 -0.42 5.41
N HIS A 311 5.72 -1.52 4.64
CA HIS A 311 6.86 -2.44 4.72
C HIS A 311 8.17 -1.82 4.19
N ARG A 312 8.09 -0.90 3.20
CA ARG A 312 9.24 -0.07 2.82
C ARG A 312 9.69 0.81 4.00
N GLY A 313 8.72 1.47 4.65
CA GLY A 313 9.00 2.28 5.82
C GLY A 313 9.62 1.47 6.97
N PHE A 314 9.14 0.23 7.24
CA PHE A 314 9.76 -0.65 8.24
C PHE A 314 11.23 -0.91 7.94
N GLN A 315 11.53 -1.33 6.72
CA GLN A 315 12.90 -1.65 6.34
C GLN A 315 13.81 -0.43 6.36
N GLN A 316 13.32 0.73 5.92
CA GLN A 316 14.07 1.99 5.99
C GLN A 316 14.36 2.38 7.44
N GLY A 317 13.38 2.27 8.34
CA GLY A 317 13.55 2.55 9.76
C GLY A 317 14.61 1.64 10.42
N ILE A 318 14.57 0.34 10.14
CA ILE A 318 15.57 -0.63 10.58
C ILE A 318 16.95 -0.24 10.07
N ALA A 319 17.08 0.02 8.76
CA ALA A 319 18.35 0.36 8.13
C ALA A 319 18.98 1.64 8.71
N VAL A 320 18.17 2.68 8.94
CA VAL A 320 18.65 3.93 9.57
C VAL A 320 19.14 3.68 10.98
N ALA A 321 18.39 2.94 11.81
CA ALA A 321 18.82 2.61 13.17
C ALA A 321 20.13 1.83 13.20
N GLU A 322 20.32 0.89 12.27
CA GLU A 322 21.55 0.12 12.12
C GLU A 322 22.73 1.00 11.70
N ARG A 323 22.55 1.92 10.73
CA ARG A 323 23.59 2.89 10.34
C ARG A 323 24.01 3.79 11.48
N ILE A 324 23.07 4.33 12.23
CA ILE A 324 23.35 5.15 13.43
C ILE A 324 24.14 4.35 14.47
N ALA A 325 23.87 3.05 14.57
CA ALA A 325 24.63 2.16 15.45
C ALA A 325 26.00 1.71 14.89
N GLY A 326 26.38 2.16 13.70
CA GLY A 326 27.65 1.83 13.05
C GLY A 326 27.67 0.51 12.29
N LEU A 327 26.49 -0.07 12.01
CA LEU A 327 26.36 -1.25 11.17
C LEU A 327 26.22 -0.85 9.68
N SER A 328 26.36 -1.83 8.78
CA SER A 328 26.27 -1.65 7.33
C SER A 328 25.10 -2.48 6.77
N PRO A 329 23.85 -2.02 6.94
CA PRO A 329 22.71 -2.73 6.38
C PRO A 329 22.71 -2.68 4.84
N VAL A 330 22.11 -3.70 4.24
CA VAL A 330 21.91 -3.73 2.78
C VAL A 330 20.80 -2.77 2.39
N ASN A 331 21.04 -1.95 1.36
CA ASN A 331 19.99 -1.14 0.74
C ASN A 331 19.09 -2.04 -0.11
N VAL A 332 17.77 -1.87 0.05
CA VAL A 332 16.77 -2.57 -0.75
C VAL A 332 16.23 -1.59 -1.79
N PRO A 333 16.54 -1.80 -3.09
CA PRO A 333 16.00 -0.97 -4.17
C PRO A 333 14.47 -1.05 -4.22
N ASP A 334 13.81 0.06 -4.59
CA ASP A 334 12.33 0.11 -4.69
C ASP A 334 11.79 -0.97 -5.67
N LEU A 335 12.55 -1.36 -6.69
CA LEU A 335 12.19 -2.43 -7.61
C LEU A 335 12.10 -3.83 -6.96
N GLN A 336 12.77 -4.04 -5.83
CA GLN A 336 12.70 -5.31 -5.08
C GLN A 336 11.61 -5.29 -4.00
N ILE A 337 10.84 -4.21 -3.89
CA ILE A 337 9.78 -4.09 -2.90
C ILE A 337 8.46 -4.59 -3.51
N PRO A 338 7.83 -5.64 -2.94
CA PRO A 338 6.57 -6.13 -3.45
C PRO A 338 5.45 -5.13 -3.22
N LYS A 339 4.56 -5.00 -4.20
CA LYS A 339 3.34 -4.20 -4.14
C LYS A 339 2.15 -5.15 -4.13
N VAL A 340 1.17 -4.88 -3.27
CA VAL A 340 -0.07 -5.67 -3.21
C VAL A 340 -1.26 -4.72 -3.13
N THR A 341 -2.22 -4.93 -4.00
CA THR A 341 -3.54 -4.30 -3.99
C THR A 341 -4.56 -5.37 -3.64
N TYR A 342 -5.20 -5.23 -2.49
CA TYR A 342 -6.12 -6.23 -1.91
C TYR A 342 -7.55 -6.08 -2.43
N SER A 343 -7.71 -5.67 -3.69
CA SER A 343 -9.00 -5.71 -4.39
C SER A 343 -9.45 -7.16 -4.59
N SER A 344 -10.66 -7.37 -5.09
CA SER A 344 -11.14 -8.69 -5.52
C SER A 344 -11.37 -8.68 -7.04
N PRO A 345 -10.51 -9.36 -7.84
CA PRO A 345 -9.30 -10.11 -7.46
C PRO A 345 -8.16 -9.21 -6.96
N GLU A 346 -7.21 -9.79 -6.21
CA GLU A 346 -5.98 -9.10 -5.80
C GLU A 346 -5.03 -8.89 -6.98
N VAL A 347 -4.21 -7.83 -6.86
CA VAL A 347 -3.10 -7.55 -7.77
C VAL A 347 -1.81 -7.53 -6.95
N ALA A 348 -0.80 -8.27 -7.36
CA ALA A 348 0.51 -8.25 -6.71
C ALA A 348 1.63 -8.18 -7.75
N SER A 349 2.69 -7.42 -7.45
CA SER A 349 3.81 -7.27 -8.37
C SER A 349 5.12 -6.96 -7.64
N VAL A 350 6.23 -7.32 -8.26
CA VAL A 350 7.58 -6.93 -7.86
C VAL A 350 8.45 -6.84 -9.12
N GLY A 351 9.42 -5.95 -9.11
CA GLY A 351 10.29 -5.71 -10.26
C GLY A 351 9.69 -4.76 -11.29
N VAL A 352 10.22 -4.84 -12.49
CA VAL A 352 9.83 -3.96 -13.62
C VAL A 352 8.68 -4.57 -14.43
N THR A 353 7.84 -3.71 -15.00
CA THR A 353 6.82 -4.14 -15.99
C THR A 353 7.49 -4.51 -17.31
N GLU A 354 6.83 -5.32 -18.14
CA GLU A 354 7.33 -5.64 -19.48
C GLU A 354 7.57 -4.38 -20.32
N GLU A 355 6.67 -3.40 -20.25
CA GLU A 355 6.81 -2.14 -20.99
C GLU A 355 8.02 -1.32 -20.53
N ALA A 356 8.24 -1.22 -19.22
CA ALA A 356 9.39 -0.51 -18.67
C ALA A 356 10.71 -1.23 -19.02
N ALA A 357 10.73 -2.55 -18.91
CA ALA A 357 11.87 -3.38 -19.29
C ALA A 357 12.21 -3.24 -20.78
N ALA A 358 11.19 -3.28 -21.66
CA ALA A 358 11.37 -3.10 -23.09
C ALA A 358 11.86 -1.69 -23.44
N ALA A 359 11.42 -0.66 -22.72
CA ALA A 359 11.88 0.71 -22.90
C ALA A 359 13.35 0.90 -22.48
N GLU A 360 13.79 0.22 -21.44
CA GLU A 360 15.15 0.31 -20.89
C GLU A 360 16.16 -0.53 -21.67
N HIS A 361 15.80 -1.77 -22.01
CA HIS A 361 16.73 -2.76 -22.58
C HIS A 361 16.50 -3.04 -24.07
N GLY A 362 15.36 -2.60 -24.62
CA GLY A 362 14.90 -2.96 -25.96
C GLY A 362 14.00 -4.20 -25.95
N ALA A 363 12.97 -4.21 -26.79
CA ALA A 363 11.98 -5.29 -26.84
C ALA A 363 12.59 -6.68 -27.16
N ASP A 364 13.60 -6.74 -27.99
CA ASP A 364 14.28 -8.00 -28.37
C ASP A 364 15.16 -8.59 -27.26
N ALA A 365 15.45 -7.78 -26.21
CA ALA A 365 16.23 -8.20 -25.06
C ALA A 365 15.35 -8.73 -23.90
N ILE A 366 14.02 -8.69 -24.05
CA ILE A 366 13.06 -9.10 -23.02
C ILE A 366 12.30 -10.33 -23.49
N VAL A 367 12.05 -11.24 -22.55
CA VAL A 367 11.13 -12.38 -22.73
C VAL A 367 10.14 -12.34 -21.57
N ALA A 368 8.85 -12.33 -21.88
CA ALA A 368 7.78 -12.42 -20.89
C ALA A 368 6.91 -13.64 -21.19
N TYR A 369 6.40 -14.25 -20.12
CA TYR A 369 5.45 -15.34 -20.23
C TYR A 369 4.26 -15.09 -19.30
N GLU A 370 3.04 -15.29 -19.81
CA GLU A 370 1.79 -15.14 -19.07
C GLU A 370 1.10 -16.51 -18.96
N TYR A 371 0.97 -17.01 -17.73
CA TYR A 371 0.22 -18.21 -17.40
C TYR A 371 -1.17 -17.83 -16.91
N ASN A 372 -2.22 -18.40 -17.53
CA ASN A 372 -3.60 -18.15 -17.14
C ASN A 372 -3.99 -19.07 -15.98
N LEU A 373 -4.56 -18.52 -14.89
CA LEU A 373 -4.97 -19.29 -13.72
C LEU A 373 -6.08 -20.31 -13.98
N ALA A 374 -6.81 -20.22 -15.09
CA ALA A 374 -7.74 -21.27 -15.53
C ALA A 374 -7.04 -22.63 -15.78
N GLY A 375 -5.73 -22.66 -16.01
CA GLY A 375 -4.93 -23.88 -16.08
C GLY A 375 -4.49 -24.41 -14.72
N ASN A 376 -4.71 -23.70 -13.61
CA ASN A 376 -4.28 -24.10 -12.28
C ASN A 376 -5.42 -24.73 -11.49
N GLY A 377 -5.25 -26.01 -11.09
CA GLY A 377 -6.30 -26.77 -10.40
C GLY A 377 -6.77 -26.16 -9.08
N LYS A 378 -5.89 -25.53 -8.31
CA LYS A 378 -6.30 -24.86 -7.06
C LYS A 378 -7.10 -23.59 -7.34
N SER A 379 -6.72 -22.82 -8.34
CA SER A 379 -7.45 -21.63 -8.76
C SER A 379 -8.85 -21.97 -9.26
N GLU A 380 -9.01 -23.09 -9.98
CA GLU A 380 -10.31 -23.63 -10.42
C GLU A 380 -11.18 -24.03 -9.21
N ILE A 381 -10.60 -24.73 -8.21
CA ILE A 381 -11.31 -25.16 -6.98
C ILE A 381 -11.87 -23.95 -6.21
N ILE A 382 -11.12 -22.86 -6.11
CA ILE A 382 -11.55 -21.68 -5.36
C ILE A 382 -12.32 -20.66 -6.23
N GLY A 383 -12.50 -20.95 -7.52
CA GLY A 383 -13.27 -20.12 -8.45
C GLY A 383 -12.60 -18.80 -8.83
N THR A 384 -11.26 -18.69 -8.73
CA THR A 384 -10.55 -17.47 -9.12
C THR A 384 -10.05 -17.55 -10.56
N GLY A 385 -10.28 -16.46 -11.31
CA GLY A 385 -9.60 -16.20 -12.57
C GLY A 385 -8.45 -15.23 -12.38
N GLY A 386 -7.53 -15.21 -13.32
CA GLY A 386 -6.40 -14.30 -13.28
C GLY A 386 -5.21 -14.80 -14.08
N LEU A 387 -4.03 -14.28 -13.75
CA LEU A 387 -2.79 -14.62 -14.46
C LEU A 387 -1.56 -14.50 -13.55
N VAL A 388 -0.52 -15.21 -13.94
CA VAL A 388 0.85 -15.04 -13.50
C VAL A 388 1.67 -14.60 -14.69
N LYS A 389 2.34 -13.46 -14.63
CA LYS A 389 3.24 -12.97 -15.67
C LYS A 389 4.64 -12.81 -15.10
N VAL A 390 5.61 -13.43 -15.75
CA VAL A 390 7.03 -13.33 -15.39
C VAL A 390 7.78 -12.69 -16.55
N VAL A 391 8.61 -11.70 -16.23
CA VAL A 391 9.46 -10.95 -17.17
C VAL A 391 10.92 -11.26 -16.86
N ARG A 392 11.69 -11.65 -17.84
CA ARG A 392 13.15 -11.88 -17.75
C ARG A 392 13.92 -11.13 -18.82
N LEU A 393 15.19 -10.88 -18.57
CA LEU A 393 16.13 -10.56 -19.66
C LEU A 393 16.31 -11.82 -20.53
N LYS A 394 16.46 -11.64 -21.82
CA LYS A 394 16.79 -12.74 -22.74
C LYS A 394 18.09 -13.40 -22.29
N ASP A 395 18.03 -14.71 -22.03
CA ASP A 395 19.16 -15.49 -21.51
C ASP A 395 19.70 -14.95 -20.16
N GLY A 396 18.90 -14.15 -19.43
CA GLY A 396 19.26 -13.50 -18.17
C GLY A 396 18.29 -13.80 -17.03
N PRO A 397 18.40 -13.05 -15.91
CA PRO A 397 17.58 -13.27 -14.73
C PRO A 397 16.14 -12.79 -14.90
N VAL A 398 15.30 -13.21 -13.96
CA VAL A 398 13.96 -12.65 -13.74
C VAL A 398 14.08 -11.22 -13.21
N ILE A 399 13.38 -10.28 -13.85
CA ILE A 399 13.40 -8.86 -13.52
C ILE A 399 12.02 -8.32 -13.12
N GLY A 400 10.96 -9.10 -13.32
CA GLY A 400 9.61 -8.72 -12.93
C GLY A 400 8.68 -9.92 -12.78
N VAL A 401 7.79 -9.86 -11.76
CA VAL A 401 6.73 -10.84 -11.51
C VAL A 401 5.46 -10.09 -11.20
N HIS A 402 4.37 -10.44 -11.90
CA HIS A 402 3.09 -9.74 -11.88
C HIS A 402 1.96 -10.75 -11.78
N LEU A 403 1.11 -10.60 -10.77
CA LEU A 403 0.09 -11.57 -10.39
C LEU A 403 -1.29 -10.90 -10.31
N LEU A 404 -2.32 -11.55 -10.83
CA LEU A 404 -3.72 -11.18 -10.66
C LEU A 404 -4.50 -12.46 -10.29
N GLY A 405 -5.27 -12.42 -9.20
CA GLY A 405 -6.08 -13.55 -8.76
C GLY A 405 -6.44 -13.44 -7.28
N ASP A 406 -7.10 -14.45 -6.73
CA ASP A 406 -7.36 -14.51 -5.30
C ASP A 406 -6.06 -14.87 -4.55
N ARG A 407 -5.80 -14.15 -3.43
CA ARG A 407 -4.65 -14.37 -2.52
C ARG A 407 -3.27 -14.33 -3.19
N VAL A 408 -3.13 -13.68 -4.34
CA VAL A 408 -1.82 -13.55 -5.00
C VAL A 408 -0.84 -12.69 -4.21
N GLY A 409 -1.34 -11.89 -3.28
CA GLY A 409 -0.51 -11.15 -2.32
C GLY A 409 0.34 -12.05 -1.42
N GLU A 410 -0.14 -13.27 -1.10
CA GLU A 410 0.62 -14.26 -0.35
C GLU A 410 1.68 -14.99 -1.21
N LEU A 411 1.53 -14.97 -2.54
CA LEU A 411 2.44 -15.63 -3.47
C LEU A 411 3.62 -14.75 -3.90
N ILE A 412 3.48 -13.43 -3.84
CA ILE A 412 4.44 -12.50 -4.43
C ILE A 412 5.86 -12.59 -3.84
N THR A 413 6.00 -13.12 -2.61
CA THR A 413 7.31 -13.27 -1.97
C THR A 413 8.22 -14.23 -2.74
N GLU A 414 7.71 -15.28 -3.40
CA GLU A 414 8.49 -16.13 -4.30
C GLU A 414 9.03 -15.29 -5.47
N GLY A 415 8.19 -14.45 -6.08
CA GLY A 415 8.62 -13.51 -7.11
C GLY A 415 9.65 -12.50 -6.61
N GLN A 416 9.51 -12.01 -5.37
CA GLN A 416 10.50 -11.12 -4.77
C GLN A 416 11.87 -11.79 -4.61
N LEU A 417 11.89 -13.05 -4.15
CA LEU A 417 13.15 -13.81 -4.04
C LEU A 417 13.80 -14.00 -5.42
N ALA A 418 13.00 -14.32 -6.44
CA ALA A 418 13.50 -14.47 -7.80
C ALA A 418 14.15 -13.18 -8.33
N VAL A 419 13.49 -12.04 -8.16
CA VAL A 419 14.01 -10.72 -8.60
C VAL A 419 15.21 -10.29 -7.75
N ALA A 420 15.12 -10.41 -6.42
CA ALA A 420 16.16 -9.90 -5.51
C ALA A 420 17.47 -10.71 -5.59
N TRP A 421 17.40 -11.99 -5.91
CA TRP A 421 18.55 -12.86 -6.07
C TRP A 421 18.99 -13.03 -7.52
N GLU A 422 18.39 -12.25 -8.43
CA GLU A 422 18.70 -12.32 -9.87
C GLU A 422 18.63 -13.76 -10.39
N ALA A 423 17.63 -14.53 -9.89
CA ALA A 423 17.48 -15.93 -10.27
C ALA A 423 17.10 -16.07 -11.75
N HIS A 424 17.69 -17.04 -12.43
CA HIS A 424 17.26 -17.41 -13.76
C HIS A 424 16.04 -18.35 -13.67
N PRO A 425 15.10 -18.34 -14.63
CA PRO A 425 13.99 -19.30 -14.65
C PRO A 425 14.47 -20.74 -14.54
N GLU A 426 15.63 -21.05 -15.07
CA GLU A 426 16.27 -22.38 -15.04
C GLU A 426 16.66 -22.82 -13.61
N ASP A 427 16.90 -21.87 -12.70
CA ASP A 427 17.21 -22.14 -11.28
C ASP A 427 15.95 -22.50 -10.50
N ILE A 428 14.80 -21.90 -10.87
CA ILE A 428 13.51 -22.05 -10.18
C ILE A 428 12.71 -23.23 -10.74
N ALA A 429 12.73 -23.43 -12.05
CA ALA A 429 11.97 -24.49 -12.73
C ALA A 429 12.14 -25.91 -12.13
N PRO A 430 13.29 -26.32 -11.57
CA PRO A 430 13.44 -27.60 -10.90
C PRO A 430 12.83 -27.67 -9.50
N LEU A 431 12.43 -26.54 -8.89
CA LEU A 431 11.85 -26.52 -7.56
C LEU A 431 10.45 -27.14 -7.58
N ILE A 432 10.15 -27.93 -6.54
CA ILE A 432 8.88 -28.67 -6.46
C ILE A 432 7.86 -27.81 -5.72
N HIS A 433 6.84 -27.35 -6.44
CA HIS A 433 5.67 -26.72 -5.85
C HIS A 433 4.68 -27.79 -5.35
N ALA A 434 4.09 -27.56 -4.18
CA ALA A 434 3.13 -28.51 -3.63
C ALA A 434 1.84 -28.57 -4.47
N HIS A 435 1.30 -29.77 -4.67
CA HIS A 435 0.06 -29.99 -5.44
C HIS A 435 -1.11 -30.37 -4.51
N PRO A 436 -2.34 -29.78 -4.67
CA PRO A 436 -2.65 -28.63 -5.53
C PRO A 436 -2.50 -27.29 -4.77
N THR A 437 -1.80 -26.35 -5.37
CA THR A 437 -1.62 -24.99 -4.83
C THR A 437 -1.69 -23.94 -5.93
N GLN A 438 -1.92 -22.67 -5.56
CA GLN A 438 -1.81 -21.57 -6.51
C GLN A 438 -0.35 -21.25 -6.89
N SER A 439 0.62 -21.57 -6.01
CA SER A 439 2.04 -21.36 -6.30
C SER A 439 2.55 -22.20 -7.49
N GLU A 440 1.87 -23.30 -7.84
CA GLU A 440 2.17 -24.05 -9.07
C GLU A 440 2.05 -23.20 -10.33
N ALA A 441 1.21 -22.14 -10.30
CA ALA A 441 1.10 -21.21 -11.44
C ALA A 441 2.39 -20.39 -11.66
N LEU A 442 3.14 -20.06 -10.60
CA LEU A 442 4.49 -19.49 -10.72
C LEU A 442 5.46 -20.53 -11.29
N GLY A 443 5.43 -21.76 -10.76
CA GLY A 443 6.22 -22.89 -11.25
C GLY A 443 6.03 -23.13 -12.75
N GLU A 444 4.78 -23.11 -13.25
CA GLU A 444 4.45 -23.25 -14.68
C GLU A 444 5.04 -22.11 -15.52
N ALA A 445 4.96 -20.86 -15.02
CA ALA A 445 5.55 -19.72 -15.72
C ALA A 445 7.09 -19.83 -15.81
N PHE A 446 7.75 -20.27 -14.73
CA PHE A 446 9.20 -20.50 -14.73
C PHE A 446 9.60 -21.68 -15.61
N LEU A 447 8.83 -22.79 -15.59
CA LEU A 447 9.04 -23.94 -16.47
C LEU A 447 8.94 -23.51 -17.96
N ALA A 448 7.93 -22.72 -18.31
CA ALA A 448 7.76 -22.22 -19.67
C ALA A 448 8.93 -21.37 -20.12
N LEU A 449 9.38 -20.42 -19.27
CA LEU A 449 10.54 -19.57 -19.57
C LEU A 449 11.86 -20.34 -19.61
N ALA A 450 11.96 -21.48 -18.92
CA ALA A 450 13.09 -22.40 -19.00
C ALA A 450 13.01 -23.37 -20.20
N GLY A 451 12.02 -23.22 -21.09
CA GLY A 451 11.83 -24.06 -22.27
C GLY A 451 11.30 -25.48 -21.97
N LYS A 452 10.65 -25.68 -20.82
CA LYS A 452 10.13 -26.96 -20.33
C LYS A 452 8.67 -26.85 -19.86
N PRO A 453 7.75 -26.26 -20.65
CA PRO A 453 6.36 -26.11 -20.23
C PRO A 453 5.74 -27.49 -19.97
N LEU A 454 4.95 -27.61 -18.87
CA LEU A 454 4.24 -28.83 -18.53
C LEU A 454 2.74 -28.72 -18.87
N HIS A 455 2.04 -27.75 -18.29
CA HIS A 455 0.62 -27.51 -18.52
C HIS A 455 0.36 -26.18 -19.26
N ALA A 456 1.33 -25.73 -20.05
CA ALA A 456 1.33 -24.48 -20.79
C ALA A 456 1.73 -24.74 -22.26
N LEU A 457 1.29 -23.86 -23.18
CA LEU A 457 1.59 -23.90 -24.61
C LEU A 457 2.70 -22.93 -24.99
#